data_cf9ec6035dede8b255ea0892bde7b860
#
_entry.id   cf9ec6035dede8b255ea0892bde7b860
#
_cell.length_a   1.000
_cell.length_b   1.000
_cell.length_c   1.000
_cell.angle_alpha   90.00
_cell.angle_beta   90.00
_cell.angle_gamma   90.00
#
_symmetry.space_group_name_H-M   'P 1'
#
loop_
_entity.id
_entity.type
_entity.pdbx_description
1 polymer ?
#
loop_
_entity_poly.entity_id
_entity_poly.type
_entity_poly.pdbx_seq_one_letter_code
_entity_poly.pdbx_strand_id
1 'polypeptide(L)'
;MHKRRLIQFALAGLAGLTIHPLAAAAASQAADEDLPLLVAGMDAAYPPFGFKDSKTGEFVGFDVDIIRAIGRTAGFRVKVENIPFDGLIPAL
;
A
#
# COMPACT_ATOMS: atom_id res chain seq x y z
N MET A 1 33.63 -42.31 -4.38
CA MET A 1 33.93 -41.06 -3.64
C MET A 1 33.50 -39.81 -4.39
N HIS A 2 33.67 -39.73 -5.66
CA HIS A 2 33.25 -38.55 -6.45
C HIS A 2 31.75 -38.32 -6.48
N LYS A 3 30.94 -39.35 -6.42
CA LYS A 3 29.45 -39.23 -6.44
C LYS A 3 28.89 -38.60 -5.17
N ARG A 4 29.54 -38.79 -4.00
CA ARG A 4 29.09 -38.20 -2.74
C ARG A 4 29.32 -36.68 -2.67
N ARG A 5 30.38 -36.20 -3.32
CA ARG A 5 30.68 -34.76 -3.36
C ARG A 5 29.70 -33.99 -4.28
N LEU A 6 29.26 -34.62 -5.39
CA LEU A 6 28.28 -34.07 -6.28
C LEU A 6 26.89 -33.92 -5.63
N ILE A 7 26.49 -34.88 -4.80
CA ILE A 7 25.22 -34.85 -4.05
C ILE A 7 25.23 -33.74 -3.00
N GLN A 8 26.35 -33.50 -2.34
CA GLN A 8 26.50 -32.42 -1.35
C GLN A 8 26.42 -31.04 -2.00
N PHE A 9 26.94 -30.87 -3.19
CA PHE A 9 26.81 -29.62 -3.95
C PHE A 9 25.37 -29.32 -4.39
N ALA A 10 24.62 -30.33 -4.78
CA ALA A 10 23.22 -30.18 -5.18
C ALA A 10 22.32 -29.76 -4.02
N LEU A 11 22.57 -30.27 -2.80
CA LEU A 11 21.85 -29.90 -1.59
C LEU A 11 22.15 -28.47 -1.15
N ALA A 12 23.38 -28.01 -1.29
CA ALA A 12 23.75 -26.64 -0.95
C ALA A 12 23.11 -25.61 -1.92
N GLY A 13 22.94 -25.98 -3.18
CA GLY A 13 22.28 -25.13 -4.17
C GLY A 13 20.78 -24.94 -3.94
N LEU A 14 20.11 -25.96 -3.42
CA LEU A 14 18.68 -25.92 -3.08
C LEU A 14 18.38 -25.06 -1.84
N ALA A 15 19.30 -25.02 -0.88
CA ALA A 15 19.13 -24.22 0.34
C ALA A 15 19.22 -22.70 0.09
N GLY A 16 19.83 -22.27 -1.02
CA GLY A 16 19.96 -20.87 -1.38
C GLY A 16 18.75 -20.28 -2.13
N LEU A 17 17.74 -21.11 -2.46
CA LEU A 17 16.57 -20.69 -3.24
C LEU A 17 15.31 -20.41 -2.40
N THR A 18 15.41 -20.48 -1.08
CA THR A 18 14.26 -20.13 -0.21
C THR A 18 14.11 -18.63 -0.12
N ILE A 19 13.20 -18.09 -0.91
CA ILE A 19 12.80 -16.69 -0.81
C ILE A 19 11.89 -16.55 0.40
N HIS A 20 12.32 -15.76 1.38
CA HIS A 20 11.51 -15.50 2.56
C HIS A 20 10.37 -14.50 2.21
N PRO A 21 9.10 -14.85 2.39
CA PRO A 21 7.97 -13.95 2.09
C PRO A 21 8.01 -12.65 2.90
N LEU A 22 8.61 -12.67 4.10
CA LEU A 22 8.80 -11.49 4.95
C LEU A 22 9.71 -10.43 4.32
N ALA A 23 10.77 -10.84 3.62
CA ALA A 23 11.67 -9.91 2.94
C ALA A 23 10.99 -9.21 1.76
N ALA A 24 10.15 -9.92 1.01
CA ALA A 24 9.36 -9.34 -0.08
C ALA A 24 8.33 -8.33 0.43
N ALA A 25 7.64 -8.61 1.54
CA ALA A 25 6.68 -7.70 2.15
C ALA A 25 7.36 -6.43 2.68
N ALA A 26 8.52 -6.55 3.33
CA ALA A 26 9.30 -5.41 3.83
C ALA A 26 9.81 -4.52 2.68
N ALA A 27 10.27 -5.10 1.59
CA ALA A 27 10.71 -4.37 0.40
C ALA A 27 9.55 -3.60 -0.26
N SER A 28 8.35 -4.18 -0.30
CA SER A 28 7.14 -3.53 -0.83
C SER A 28 6.74 -2.32 0.02
N GLN A 29 6.77 -2.45 1.35
CA GLN A 29 6.47 -1.34 2.27
C GLN A 29 7.49 -0.21 2.16
N ALA A 30 8.77 -0.53 2.07
CA ALA A 30 9.83 0.47 1.89
C ALA A 30 9.68 1.22 0.56
N ALA A 31 9.32 0.53 -0.53
CA ALA A 31 9.05 1.15 -1.81
C ALA A 31 7.83 2.08 -1.75
N ASP A 32 6.75 1.70 -1.05
CA ASP A 32 5.57 2.53 -0.87
C ASP A 32 5.87 3.78 -0.03
N GLU A 33 6.73 3.69 0.99
CA GLU A 33 7.14 4.82 1.82
C GLU A 33 7.91 5.89 1.04
N ASP A 34 8.63 5.50 -0.01
CA ASP A 34 9.38 6.42 -0.87
C ASP A 34 8.49 7.15 -1.90
N LEU A 35 7.23 6.74 -2.07
CA LEU A 35 6.31 7.40 -2.98
C LEU A 35 5.86 8.76 -2.45
N PRO A 36 5.60 9.74 -3.33
CA PRO A 36 5.04 11.02 -2.92
C PRO A 36 3.73 10.85 -2.18
N LEU A 37 3.53 11.65 -1.13
CA LEU A 37 2.27 11.70 -0.39
C LEU A 37 1.41 12.84 -0.90
N LEU A 38 0.24 12.51 -1.45
CA LEU A 38 -0.75 13.49 -1.87
C LEU A 38 -1.89 13.53 -0.86
N VAL A 39 -2.36 14.73 -0.58
CA VAL A 39 -3.51 14.95 0.29
C VAL A 39 -4.77 15.05 -0.56
N ALA A 40 -5.73 14.17 -0.31
CA ALA A 40 -7.04 14.18 -0.95
C ALA A 40 -8.07 14.79 0.01
N GLY A 41 -8.52 16.01 -0.30
CA GLY A 41 -9.60 16.64 0.45
C GLY A 41 -10.95 16.11 -0.01
N MET A 42 -11.81 15.74 0.93
CA MET A 42 -13.18 15.32 0.66
C MET A 42 -14.10 15.71 1.80
N ASP A 43 -15.35 15.99 1.46
CA ASP A 43 -16.39 16.11 2.48
C ASP A 43 -16.89 14.71 2.87
N ALA A 44 -16.46 14.25 4.04
CA ALA A 44 -16.69 12.87 4.50
C ALA A 44 -18.07 12.70 5.16
N ALA A 45 -19.11 13.28 4.59
CA ALA A 45 -20.48 13.23 5.08
C ALA A 45 -21.43 12.48 4.14
N TYR A 46 -20.92 11.74 3.17
CA TYR A 46 -21.72 11.15 2.09
C TYR A 46 -21.51 9.64 1.95
N PRO A 47 -22.03 8.82 2.88
CA PRO A 47 -22.00 7.37 2.67
C PRO A 47 -22.90 6.96 1.50
N PRO A 48 -22.55 5.95 0.70
CA PRO A 48 -21.37 5.08 0.81
C PRO A 48 -20.14 5.60 0.04
N PHE A 49 -20.14 6.84 -0.43
CA PHE A 49 -19.09 7.40 -1.30
C PHE A 49 -17.86 7.80 -0.50
N GLY A 50 -18.04 8.66 0.51
CA GLY A 50 -16.96 9.07 1.38
C GLY A 50 -17.48 9.40 2.77
N PHE A 51 -17.01 8.70 3.78
CA PHE A 51 -17.45 8.88 5.16
C PHE A 51 -16.42 8.35 6.14
N LYS A 52 -16.60 8.68 7.41
CA LYS A 52 -15.77 8.17 8.48
C LYS A 52 -16.41 6.93 9.07
N ASP A 53 -15.64 5.83 9.11
CA ASP A 53 -16.07 4.61 9.79
C ASP A 53 -16.13 4.85 11.29
N SER A 54 -17.30 4.63 11.90
CA SER A 54 -17.52 4.86 13.33
C SER A 54 -16.74 3.87 14.21
N LYS A 55 -16.35 2.71 13.70
CA LYS A 55 -15.62 1.69 14.44
C LYS A 55 -14.12 1.93 14.43
N THR A 56 -13.55 2.31 13.29
CA THR A 56 -12.11 2.46 13.11
C THR A 56 -11.66 3.91 13.15
N GLY A 57 -12.56 4.86 12.92
CA GLY A 57 -12.23 6.27 12.78
C GLY A 57 -11.56 6.63 11.44
N GLU A 58 -11.43 5.68 10.54
CA GLU A 58 -10.82 5.88 9.23
C GLU A 58 -11.82 6.41 8.20
N PHE A 59 -11.32 7.13 7.23
CA PHE A 59 -12.10 7.53 6.06
C PHE A 59 -12.19 6.37 5.08
N VAL A 60 -13.41 6.04 4.71
CA VAL A 60 -13.74 4.88 3.86
C VAL A 60 -14.79 5.27 2.84
N GLY A 61 -15.04 4.39 1.90
CA GLY A 61 -16.07 4.51 0.89
C GLY A 61 -15.54 4.39 -0.52
N PHE A 62 -16.46 4.46 -1.47
CA PHE A 62 -16.16 4.27 -2.88
C PHE A 62 -15.11 5.27 -3.41
N ASP A 63 -15.26 6.55 -3.06
CA ASP A 63 -14.35 7.61 -3.51
C ASP A 63 -12.94 7.42 -2.93
N VAL A 64 -12.85 7.00 -1.68
CA VAL A 64 -11.56 6.71 -1.03
C VAL A 64 -10.87 5.53 -1.71
N ASP A 65 -11.61 4.48 -2.02
CA ASP A 65 -11.06 3.31 -2.71
C ASP A 65 -10.56 3.67 -4.11
N ILE A 66 -11.29 4.52 -4.83
CA ILE A 66 -10.88 4.99 -6.16
C ILE A 66 -9.56 5.77 -6.10
N ILE A 67 -9.45 6.77 -5.23
CA ILE A 67 -8.24 7.60 -5.19
C ILE A 67 -7.02 6.78 -4.74
N ARG A 68 -7.20 5.82 -3.86
CA ARG A 68 -6.14 4.91 -3.46
C ARG A 68 -5.72 3.97 -4.59
N ALA A 69 -6.67 3.48 -5.37
CA ALA A 69 -6.38 2.67 -6.55
C ALA A 69 -5.61 3.47 -7.60
N ILE A 70 -5.98 4.72 -7.83
CA ILE A 70 -5.25 5.63 -8.72
C ILE A 70 -3.82 5.82 -8.22
N GLY A 71 -3.63 6.04 -6.92
CA GLY A 71 -2.32 6.19 -6.31
C GLY A 71 -1.42 4.98 -6.54
N ARG A 72 -1.94 3.78 -6.34
CA ARG A 72 -1.19 2.54 -6.60
C ARG A 72 -0.74 2.43 -8.05
N THR A 73 -1.57 2.88 -8.99
CA THR A 73 -1.27 2.82 -10.43
C THR A 73 -0.34 3.95 -10.87
N ALA A 74 -0.57 5.15 -10.36
CA ALA A 74 0.18 6.35 -10.76
C ALA A 74 1.46 6.59 -9.94
N GLY A 75 1.64 5.87 -8.84
CA GLY A 75 2.87 5.94 -8.04
C GLY A 75 2.84 7.02 -6.96
N PHE A 76 1.74 7.15 -6.22
CA PHE A 76 1.69 8.04 -5.06
C PHE A 76 0.88 7.41 -3.91
N ARG A 77 1.18 7.89 -2.69
CA ARG A 77 0.40 7.57 -1.50
C ARG A 77 -0.69 8.63 -1.30
N VAL A 78 -1.75 8.27 -0.59
CA VAL A 78 -2.89 9.16 -0.36
C VAL A 78 -3.14 9.32 1.13
N LYS A 79 -3.23 10.57 1.58
CA LYS A 79 -3.78 10.94 2.87
C LYS A 79 -5.12 11.64 2.64
N VAL A 80 -6.19 11.09 3.21
CA VAL A 80 -7.52 11.69 3.10
C VAL A 80 -7.73 12.68 4.23
N GLU A 81 -8.19 13.89 3.90
CA GLU A 81 -8.60 14.90 4.87
C GLU A 81 -10.07 15.25 4.69
N ASN A 82 -10.79 15.34 5.80
CA ASN A 82 -12.16 15.79 5.81
C ASN A 82 -12.21 17.32 5.74
N ILE A 83 -12.71 17.84 4.64
CA ILE A 83 -12.89 19.27 4.42
C ILE A 83 -14.35 19.50 4.02
N PRO A 84 -15.10 20.35 4.73
CA PRO A 84 -16.44 20.70 4.32
C PRO A 84 -16.47 21.20 2.87
N PHE A 85 -17.53 20.91 2.14
CA PHE A 85 -17.62 21.16 0.70
C PHE A 85 -17.25 22.61 0.33
N ASP A 86 -17.73 23.59 1.09
CA ASP A 86 -17.43 24.99 0.84
C ASP A 86 -15.95 25.36 1.00
N GLY A 87 -15.20 24.53 1.72
CA GLY A 87 -13.78 24.73 1.95
C GLY A 87 -12.87 24.02 0.95
N LEU A 88 -13.40 23.15 0.09
CA LEU A 88 -12.59 22.35 -0.81
C LEU A 88 -11.84 23.18 -1.85
N ILE A 89 -12.50 24.11 -2.49
CA ILE A 89 -11.88 24.94 -3.52
C ILE A 89 -10.82 25.88 -2.93
N PRO A 90 -11.10 26.63 -1.83
CA PRO A 90 -10.07 27.44 -1.20
C PRO A 90 -8.86 26.66 -0.68
N ALA A 91 -9.04 25.37 -0.36
CA ALA A 91 -7.94 24.52 0.17
C ALA A 91 -6.96 24.06 -0.91
N LEU A 92 -7.30 24.20 -2.18
CA LEU A 92 -6.39 23.82 -3.27
C LEU A 92 -5.14 24.80 -3.34
#